data_dc46fba976dbd93683c65a4813a0b1a5
#
_entry.id   dc46fba976dbd93683c65a4813a0b1a5
#
_cell.length_a   1.000
_cell.length_b   1.000
_cell.length_c   1.000
_cell.angle_alpha   90.00
_cell.angle_beta   90.00
_cell.angle_gamma   90.00
#
_symmetry.space_group_name_H-M   'P 1'
#
loop_
_entity.id
_entity.type
_entity.pdbx_description
1 polymer ?
#
loop_
_entity_poly.entity_id
_entity_poly.type
_entity_poly.pdbx_seq_one_letter_code
_entity_poly.pdbx_strand_id
1 'polypeptide(L)'
;MTILAIDDEPVMLVHLETELRKVFPKADIVTFDECDEVLAFLETPQSRSLHYAFMDIKLRGMLGIELAKRIKDQCPQTRILFCTSYSYYALEAYQLHALGYLMKPVDADKLREAVSQIEAQLGTFPENGTETPGKLVVHTFGNFEVLYNGTPLVFEREKAKELLALLI
;
A
#
# COMPACT_ATOMS: atom_id res chain seq x y z
N MET A 1 11.73 5.10 -6.23
CA MET A 1 10.62 4.60 -5.37
C MET A 1 10.41 5.62 -4.26
N THR A 2 9.19 6.16 -4.14
CA THR A 2 8.83 7.12 -3.10
C THR A 2 8.04 6.42 -2.00
N ILE A 3 8.38 6.71 -0.75
CA ILE A 3 7.74 6.15 0.46
C ILE A 3 7.31 7.32 1.35
N LEU A 4 6.07 7.29 1.80
CA LEU A 4 5.54 8.24 2.77
C LEU A 4 5.56 7.59 4.16
N ALA A 5 6.00 8.33 5.17
CA ALA A 5 5.85 7.98 6.57
C ALA A 5 5.16 9.12 7.32
N ILE A 6 4.14 8.81 8.11
CA ILE A 6 3.44 9.80 8.94
C ILE A 6 3.18 9.27 10.34
N ASP A 7 3.54 10.09 11.32
CA ASP A 7 3.30 9.85 12.74
C ASP A 7 3.34 11.20 13.47
N ASP A 8 2.32 11.54 14.25
CA ASP A 8 2.24 12.81 14.96
C ASP A 8 3.11 12.86 16.23
N GLU A 9 3.78 11.76 16.55
CA GLU A 9 4.83 11.69 17.58
C GLU A 9 6.21 11.79 16.93
N PRO A 10 6.95 12.91 17.05
CA PRO A 10 8.22 13.11 16.34
C PRO A 10 9.27 12.02 16.61
N VAL A 11 9.30 11.48 17.82
CA VAL A 11 10.22 10.39 18.18
C VAL A 11 9.89 9.11 17.42
N MET A 12 8.60 8.80 17.27
CA MET A 12 8.15 7.62 16.52
C MET A 12 8.38 7.80 15.04
N LEU A 13 8.15 9.00 14.49
CA LEU A 13 8.41 9.32 13.10
C LEU A 13 9.89 9.16 12.74
N VAL A 14 10.80 9.70 13.55
CA VAL A 14 12.26 9.54 13.36
C VAL A 14 12.67 8.07 13.47
N HIS A 15 12.10 7.33 14.42
CA HIS A 15 12.35 5.90 14.55
C HIS A 15 11.88 5.15 13.30
N LEU A 16 10.65 5.37 12.86
CA LEU A 16 10.08 4.74 11.67
C LEU A 16 10.91 5.05 10.42
N GLU A 17 11.29 6.31 10.20
CA GLU A 17 12.17 6.71 9.09
C GLU A 17 13.52 5.96 9.15
N THR A 18 14.12 5.87 10.33
CA THR A 18 15.39 5.16 10.51
C THR A 18 15.27 3.69 10.13
N GLU A 19 14.21 3.02 10.54
CA GLU A 19 13.97 1.61 10.23
C GLU A 19 13.63 1.41 8.75
N LEU A 20 12.85 2.33 8.14
CA LEU A 20 12.55 2.31 6.72
C LEU A 20 13.82 2.46 5.85
N ARG A 21 14.76 3.32 6.25
CA ARG A 21 16.05 3.48 5.52
C ARG A 21 16.91 2.22 5.53
N LYS A 22 16.80 1.38 6.56
CA LYS A 22 17.47 0.06 6.60
C LYS A 22 16.85 -0.94 5.63
N VAL A 23 15.56 -0.84 5.38
CA VAL A 23 14.82 -1.73 4.46
C VAL A 23 14.90 -1.21 3.03
N PHE A 24 14.80 0.09 2.85
CA PHE A 24 14.75 0.77 1.55
C PHE A 24 15.87 1.81 1.39
N PRO A 25 17.15 1.39 1.31
CA PRO A 25 18.28 2.33 1.33
C PRO A 25 18.36 3.28 0.13
N LYS A 26 17.65 2.97 -0.96
CA LYS A 26 17.62 3.78 -2.19
C LYS A 26 16.30 4.51 -2.40
N ALA A 27 15.35 4.39 -1.47
CA ALA A 27 14.05 5.04 -1.61
C ALA A 27 14.13 6.52 -1.20
N ASP A 28 13.30 7.32 -1.87
CA ASP A 28 12.99 8.67 -1.44
C ASP A 28 11.91 8.59 -0.36
N ILE A 29 12.31 8.82 0.91
CA ILE A 29 11.41 8.75 2.06
C ILE A 29 11.02 10.17 2.44
N VAL A 30 9.74 10.47 2.32
CA VAL A 30 9.13 11.72 2.75
C VAL A 30 8.39 11.50 4.07
N THR A 31 8.65 12.35 5.05
CA THR A 31 8.09 12.23 6.40
C THR A 31 7.19 13.41 6.72
N PHE A 32 6.10 13.16 7.41
CA PHE A 32 5.12 14.16 7.82
C PHE A 32 4.68 13.91 9.26
N ASP A 33 4.45 14.97 10.01
CA ASP A 33 3.87 14.90 11.36
C ASP A 33 2.45 15.51 11.44
N GLU A 34 1.98 16.11 10.35
CA GLU A 34 0.64 16.64 10.20
C GLU A 34 -0.10 16.08 8.96
N CYS A 35 -1.39 15.77 9.12
CA CYS A 35 -2.21 15.25 8.02
C CYS A 35 -2.37 16.25 6.87
N ASP A 36 -2.45 17.55 7.17
CA ASP A 36 -2.63 18.60 6.16
C ASP A 36 -1.43 18.70 5.23
N GLU A 37 -0.23 18.43 5.70
CA GLU A 37 0.98 18.37 4.87
C GLU A 37 0.93 17.18 3.89
N VAL A 38 0.44 16.03 4.34
CA VAL A 38 0.21 14.88 3.45
C VAL A 38 -0.82 15.22 2.37
N LEU A 39 -1.93 15.89 2.75
CA LEU A 39 -2.93 16.30 1.78
C LEU A 39 -2.35 17.28 0.76
N ALA A 40 -1.53 18.24 1.19
CA ALA A 40 -0.83 19.16 0.29
C ALA A 40 0.18 18.41 -0.61
N PHE A 41 0.91 17.44 -0.07
CA PHE A 41 1.81 16.59 -0.85
C PHE A 41 1.06 15.81 -1.94
N LEU A 42 -0.14 15.30 -1.65
CA LEU A 42 -0.94 14.54 -2.62
C LEU A 42 -1.32 15.38 -3.86
N GLU A 43 -1.43 16.70 -3.74
CA GLU A 43 -1.69 17.61 -4.87
C GLU A 43 -0.46 17.84 -5.75
N THR A 44 0.73 17.39 -5.35
CA THR A 44 1.95 17.56 -6.11
C THR A 44 2.15 16.44 -7.16
N PRO A 45 2.87 16.70 -8.26
CA PRO A 45 3.19 15.65 -9.22
C PRO A 45 4.01 14.49 -8.63
N GLN A 46 4.75 14.74 -7.55
CA GLN A 46 5.60 13.76 -6.88
C GLN A 46 4.79 12.64 -6.23
N SER A 47 3.57 12.94 -5.78
CA SER A 47 2.67 11.94 -5.19
C SER A 47 2.29 10.81 -6.14
N ARG A 48 2.32 11.05 -7.46
CA ARG A 48 2.02 10.03 -8.49
C ARG A 48 2.99 8.85 -8.47
N SER A 49 4.19 9.04 -7.92
CA SER A 49 5.19 7.99 -7.74
C SER A 49 5.20 7.39 -6.33
N LEU A 50 4.13 7.60 -5.56
CA LEU A 50 4.01 7.06 -4.21
C LEU A 50 3.75 5.55 -4.25
N HIS A 51 4.71 4.78 -3.71
CA HIS A 51 4.68 3.31 -3.73
C HIS A 51 4.15 2.74 -2.41
N TYR A 52 4.66 3.26 -1.30
CA TYR A 52 4.28 2.82 0.04
C TYR A 52 3.89 4.03 0.91
N ALA A 53 2.91 3.81 1.78
CA ALA A 53 2.59 4.73 2.87
C ALA A 53 2.55 3.96 4.19
N PHE A 54 3.45 4.32 5.09
CA PHE A 54 3.52 3.82 6.46
C PHE A 54 2.95 4.88 7.39
N MET A 55 1.92 4.56 8.16
CA MET A 55 1.19 5.57 8.90
C MET A 55 0.65 5.08 10.24
N ASP A 56 0.66 5.96 11.24
CA ASP A 56 -0.13 5.69 12.45
C ASP A 56 -1.63 5.85 12.15
N ILE A 57 -2.44 5.21 12.93
CA ILE A 57 -3.90 5.33 12.87
C ILE A 57 -4.37 6.55 13.66
N LYS A 58 -3.76 6.82 14.80
CA LYS A 58 -4.09 8.00 15.60
C LYS A 58 -3.17 9.15 15.26
N LEU A 59 -3.66 10.03 14.41
CA LEU A 59 -2.97 11.26 14.02
C LEU A 59 -3.77 12.46 14.52
N ARG A 60 -3.10 13.60 14.69
CA ARG A 60 -3.79 14.86 15.02
C ARG A 60 -4.68 15.31 13.87
N GLY A 61 -5.89 15.68 14.19
CA GLY A 61 -6.86 16.25 13.23
C GLY A 61 -7.63 15.23 12.40
N MET A 62 -7.06 14.06 12.12
CA MET A 62 -7.71 13.03 11.29
C MET A 62 -7.25 11.63 11.69
N LEU A 63 -8.11 10.64 11.56
CA LEU A 63 -7.66 9.25 11.68
C LEU A 63 -6.84 8.84 10.46
N GLY A 64 -5.74 8.09 10.69
CA GLY A 64 -4.91 7.54 9.61
C GLY A 64 -5.69 6.70 8.61
N ILE A 65 -6.78 6.05 9.07
CA ILE A 65 -7.71 5.31 8.21
C ILE A 65 -8.42 6.23 7.20
N GLU A 66 -8.81 7.43 7.61
CA GLU A 66 -9.42 8.42 6.72
C GLU A 66 -8.39 9.00 5.74
N LEU A 67 -7.17 9.27 6.25
CA LEU A 67 -6.05 9.70 5.40
C LEU A 67 -5.69 8.63 4.36
N ALA A 68 -5.70 7.36 4.75
CA ALA A 68 -5.46 6.23 3.86
C ALA A 68 -6.46 6.17 2.70
N LYS A 69 -7.76 6.45 2.96
CA LYS A 69 -8.78 6.55 1.91
C LYS A 69 -8.43 7.64 0.90
N ARG A 70 -8.07 8.84 1.38
CA ARG A 70 -7.68 9.96 0.51
C ARG A 70 -6.44 9.66 -0.33
N ILE A 71 -5.44 8.97 0.27
CA ILE A 71 -4.27 8.50 -0.47
C ILE A 71 -4.71 7.51 -1.56
N LYS A 72 -5.57 6.55 -1.24
CA LYS A 72 -6.07 5.57 -2.23
C LYS A 72 -6.90 6.19 -3.35
N ASP A 73 -7.67 7.21 -3.05
CA ASP A 73 -8.49 7.91 -4.06
C ASP A 73 -7.60 8.63 -5.09
N GLN A 74 -6.47 9.20 -4.68
CA GLN A 74 -5.57 9.93 -5.57
C GLN A 74 -4.42 9.06 -6.12
N CYS A 75 -3.95 8.10 -5.33
CA CYS A 75 -2.84 7.22 -5.63
C CYS A 75 -3.25 5.75 -5.38
N PRO A 76 -4.12 5.14 -6.22
CA PRO A 76 -4.72 3.83 -5.97
C PRO A 76 -3.70 2.70 -5.88
N GLN A 77 -2.54 2.84 -6.52
CA GLN A 77 -1.45 1.85 -6.50
C GLN A 77 -0.63 1.87 -5.21
N THR A 78 -0.77 2.91 -4.37
CA THR A 78 -0.01 3.02 -3.12
C THR A 78 -0.34 1.88 -2.18
N ARG A 79 0.68 1.20 -1.67
CA ARG A 79 0.57 0.12 -0.69
C ARG A 79 0.57 0.73 0.70
N ILE A 80 -0.53 0.54 1.44
CA ILE A 80 -0.71 1.13 2.77
C ILE A 80 -0.41 0.10 3.85
N LEU A 81 0.45 0.48 4.80
CA LEU A 81 0.74 -0.27 6.01
C LEU A 81 0.53 0.63 7.22
N PHE A 82 -0.26 0.15 8.17
CA PHE A 82 -0.43 0.84 9.44
C PHE A 82 0.65 0.42 10.44
N CYS A 83 1.25 1.40 11.10
CA CYS A 83 2.25 1.25 12.17
C CYS A 83 1.71 1.92 13.43
N THR A 84 1.09 1.15 14.34
CA THR A 84 0.31 1.75 15.43
C THR A 84 0.45 0.99 16.75
N SER A 85 0.16 1.67 17.86
CA SER A 85 0.07 1.05 19.18
C SER A 85 -1.32 0.44 19.48
N TYR A 86 -2.30 0.61 18.59
CA TYR A 86 -3.68 0.21 18.81
C TYR A 86 -4.04 -1.04 18.02
N SER A 87 -4.47 -2.12 18.69
CA SER A 87 -4.82 -3.39 18.03
C SER A 87 -6.25 -3.46 17.51
N TYR A 88 -7.17 -2.65 18.02
CA TYR A 88 -8.60 -2.76 17.74
C TYR A 88 -9.05 -2.13 16.41
N TYR A 89 -8.19 -1.38 15.72
CA TYR A 89 -8.47 -0.84 14.37
C TYR A 89 -8.11 -1.82 13.23
N ALA A 90 -7.60 -3.00 13.55
CA ALA A 90 -7.16 -3.95 12.52
C ALA A 90 -8.28 -4.37 11.56
N LEU A 91 -9.51 -4.49 12.04
CA LEU A 91 -10.67 -4.83 11.21
C LEU A 91 -11.01 -3.70 10.21
N GLU A 92 -10.97 -2.44 10.66
CA GLU A 92 -11.22 -1.29 9.80
C GLU A 92 -10.11 -1.12 8.75
N ALA A 93 -8.84 -1.32 9.14
CA ALA A 93 -7.70 -1.33 8.24
C ALA A 93 -7.85 -2.42 7.16
N TYR A 94 -8.31 -3.61 7.53
CA TYR A 94 -8.58 -4.70 6.60
C TYR A 94 -9.67 -4.33 5.57
N GLN A 95 -10.75 -3.66 6.00
CA GLN A 95 -11.82 -3.20 5.11
C GLN A 95 -11.34 -2.18 4.06
N LEU A 96 -10.27 -1.45 4.35
CA LEU A 96 -9.61 -0.52 3.43
C LEU A 96 -8.59 -1.20 2.50
N HIS A 97 -8.49 -2.53 2.56
CA HIS A 97 -7.45 -3.26 1.85
C HIS A 97 -6.03 -2.77 2.19
N ALA A 98 -5.82 -2.34 3.45
CA ALA A 98 -4.47 -2.11 3.95
C ALA A 98 -3.71 -3.43 3.90
N LEU A 99 -2.50 -3.37 3.36
CA LEU A 99 -1.72 -4.57 3.07
C LEU A 99 -0.89 -5.04 4.27
N GLY A 100 -0.77 -4.20 5.30
CA GLY A 100 -0.06 -4.54 6.53
C GLY A 100 -0.59 -3.77 7.73
N TYR A 101 -0.46 -4.41 8.89
CA TYR A 101 -0.79 -3.85 10.20
C TYR A 101 0.30 -4.24 11.18
N LEU A 102 1.15 -3.28 11.53
CA LEU A 102 2.31 -3.51 12.38
C LEU A 102 2.12 -2.84 13.74
N MET A 103 2.32 -3.61 14.80
CA MET A 103 2.28 -3.07 16.16
C MET A 103 3.61 -2.41 16.50
N LYS A 104 3.55 -1.16 17.00
CA LYS A 104 4.72 -0.46 17.56
C LYS A 104 5.26 -1.21 18.78
N PRO A 105 6.59 -1.28 18.98
CA PRO A 105 7.64 -0.70 18.17
C PRO A 105 7.86 -1.47 16.87
N VAL A 106 8.03 -0.74 15.77
CA VAL A 106 8.29 -1.29 14.44
C VAL A 106 9.80 -1.26 14.20
N ASP A 107 10.37 -2.42 13.89
CA ASP A 107 11.79 -2.57 13.53
C ASP A 107 11.96 -3.00 12.06
N ALA A 108 13.20 -2.95 11.58
CA ALA A 108 13.51 -3.30 10.19
C ALA A 108 13.15 -4.74 9.82
N ASP A 109 13.17 -5.67 10.77
CA ASP A 109 12.87 -7.07 10.48
C ASP A 109 11.37 -7.28 10.27
N LYS A 110 10.53 -6.69 11.12
CA LYS A 110 9.07 -6.67 10.93
C LYS A 110 8.67 -5.98 9.63
N LEU A 111 9.34 -4.86 9.29
CA LEU A 111 9.11 -4.14 8.03
C LEU A 111 9.48 -5.02 6.83
N ARG A 112 10.64 -5.68 6.84
CA ARG A 112 11.05 -6.59 5.76
C ARG A 112 10.08 -7.74 5.58
N GLU A 113 9.66 -8.36 6.67
CA GLU A 113 8.70 -9.45 6.62
C GLU A 113 7.38 -9.01 6.00
N ALA A 114 6.79 -7.90 6.48
CA ALA A 114 5.54 -7.36 5.94
C ALA A 114 5.64 -7.00 4.46
N VAL A 115 6.72 -6.30 4.08
CA VAL A 115 6.96 -5.92 2.67
C VAL A 115 7.15 -7.16 1.80
N SER A 116 7.93 -8.15 2.25
CA SER A 116 8.13 -9.39 1.50
C SER A 116 6.84 -10.16 1.27
N GLN A 117 5.96 -10.21 2.26
CA GLN A 117 4.63 -10.84 2.12
C GLN A 117 3.77 -10.10 1.10
N ILE A 118 3.78 -8.76 1.12
CA ILE A 118 3.05 -7.93 0.17
C ILE A 118 3.60 -8.12 -1.25
N GLU A 119 4.91 -8.11 -1.42
CA GLU A 119 5.56 -8.28 -2.72
C GLU A 119 5.38 -9.69 -3.29
N ALA A 120 5.32 -10.71 -2.44
CA ALA A 120 5.00 -12.07 -2.85
C ALA A 120 3.56 -12.21 -3.39
N GLN A 121 2.62 -11.42 -2.87
CA GLN A 121 1.22 -11.43 -3.31
C GLN A 121 0.97 -10.54 -4.53
N LEU A 122 1.58 -9.37 -4.58
CA LEU A 122 1.28 -8.33 -5.57
C LEU A 122 2.39 -8.09 -6.59
N GLY A 123 3.53 -8.74 -6.43
CA GLY A 123 4.75 -8.45 -7.18
C GLY A 123 5.51 -7.24 -6.62
N THR A 124 6.78 -7.10 -7.00
CA THR A 124 7.62 -5.94 -6.68
C THR A 124 7.25 -4.76 -7.57
N PHE A 125 7.45 -3.53 -7.10
CA PHE A 125 7.39 -2.37 -7.98
C PHE A 125 8.58 -2.41 -8.96
N PRO A 126 8.38 -2.13 -10.26
CA PRO A 126 9.46 -2.06 -11.22
C PRO A 126 10.47 -0.98 -10.81
N GLU A 127 11.76 -1.32 -10.77
CA GLU A 127 12.84 -0.39 -10.34
C GLU A 127 13.04 0.81 -11.27
N ASN A 128 12.55 0.74 -12.49
CA ASN A 128 12.61 1.82 -13.47
C ASN A 128 11.20 2.09 -13.97
N GLY A 129 10.75 3.34 -13.87
CA GLY A 129 9.42 3.86 -14.20
C GLY A 129 8.85 3.55 -15.61
N THR A 130 9.08 2.37 -16.11
CA THR A 130 8.31 1.76 -17.17
C THR A 130 7.16 1.00 -16.52
N GLU A 131 5.99 1.63 -16.45
CA GLU A 131 4.74 0.94 -16.30
C GLU A 131 4.62 -0.05 -17.46
N THR A 132 5.06 -1.29 -17.25
CA THR A 132 4.58 -2.38 -18.09
C THR A 132 3.16 -2.65 -17.61
N PRO A 133 2.13 -2.34 -18.42
CA PRO A 133 0.77 -2.70 -18.08
C PRO A 133 0.77 -4.20 -17.79
N GLY A 134 0.28 -4.58 -16.60
CA GLY A 134 0.24 -5.98 -16.20
C GLY A 134 -0.44 -6.78 -17.29
N LYS A 135 0.17 -7.87 -17.73
CA LYS A 135 -0.36 -8.71 -18.80
C LYS A 135 -1.54 -9.50 -18.27
N LEU A 136 -2.74 -9.07 -18.66
CA LEU A 136 -3.95 -9.85 -18.45
C LEU A 136 -4.05 -10.90 -19.55
N VAL A 137 -4.08 -12.17 -19.18
CA VAL A 137 -4.29 -13.27 -20.10
C VAL A 137 -5.61 -13.95 -19.74
N VAL A 138 -6.49 -14.07 -20.72
CA VAL A 138 -7.78 -14.71 -20.55
C VAL A 138 -7.81 -15.97 -21.42
N HIS A 139 -7.99 -17.13 -20.79
CA HIS A 139 -8.22 -18.40 -21.47
C HIS A 139 -9.72 -18.62 -21.60
N THR A 140 -10.22 -18.63 -22.84
CA THR A 140 -11.65 -18.77 -23.13
C THR A 140 -12.03 -20.19 -23.60
N PHE A 141 -11.04 -21.02 -23.97
CA PHE A 141 -11.28 -22.41 -24.38
C PHE A 141 -10.94 -23.38 -23.24
N GLY A 142 -11.86 -24.25 -22.89
CA GLY A 142 -11.79 -25.16 -21.76
C GLY A 142 -12.36 -24.49 -20.49
N ASN A 143 -11.59 -24.48 -19.41
CA ASN A 143 -11.99 -23.74 -18.21
C ASN A 143 -11.67 -22.26 -18.40
N PHE A 144 -12.69 -21.40 -18.25
CA PHE A 144 -12.47 -19.95 -18.24
C PHE A 144 -11.53 -19.56 -17.09
N GLU A 145 -10.37 -19.05 -17.43
CA GLU A 145 -9.33 -18.67 -16.48
C GLU A 145 -8.76 -17.31 -16.85
N VAL A 146 -8.63 -16.46 -15.87
CA VAL A 146 -8.03 -15.12 -16.04
C VAL A 146 -6.75 -15.08 -15.21
N LEU A 147 -5.65 -14.80 -15.88
CA LEU A 147 -4.32 -14.69 -15.28
C LEU A 147 -3.87 -13.23 -15.34
N TYR A 148 -3.41 -12.68 -14.21
CA TYR A 148 -2.74 -11.41 -14.17
C TYR A 148 -1.27 -11.64 -13.82
N ASN A 149 -0.39 -11.26 -14.74
CA ASN A 149 1.05 -11.55 -14.64
C ASN A 149 1.38 -13.03 -14.39
N GLY A 150 0.60 -13.93 -15.00
CA GLY A 150 0.79 -15.37 -14.87
C GLY A 150 0.17 -16.00 -13.62
N THR A 151 -0.43 -15.21 -12.74
CA THR A 151 -1.11 -15.70 -11.53
C THR A 151 -2.61 -15.76 -11.75
N PRO A 152 -3.28 -16.91 -11.48
CA PRO A 152 -4.73 -17.03 -11.63
C PRO A 152 -5.47 -16.08 -10.70
N LEU A 153 -6.41 -15.28 -11.26
CA LEU A 153 -7.31 -14.46 -10.47
C LEU A 153 -8.46 -15.32 -9.94
N VAL A 154 -8.61 -15.36 -8.63
CA VAL A 154 -9.73 -16.01 -7.96
C VAL A 154 -10.87 -15.01 -7.84
N PHE A 155 -12.01 -15.32 -8.46
CA PHE A 155 -13.21 -14.50 -8.34
C PHE A 155 -14.05 -14.98 -7.15
N GLU A 156 -14.29 -14.12 -6.18
CA GLU A 156 -15.10 -14.44 -4.99
C GLU A 156 -16.59 -14.69 -5.31
N ARG A 157 -17.04 -14.29 -6.50
CA ARG A 157 -18.41 -14.53 -6.98
C ARG A 157 -18.39 -15.06 -8.41
N GLU A 158 -19.08 -16.15 -8.65
CA GLU A 158 -19.24 -16.73 -10.00
C GLU A 158 -19.80 -15.71 -11.01
N LYS A 159 -20.73 -14.84 -10.59
CA LYS A 159 -21.29 -13.77 -11.44
C LYS A 159 -20.27 -12.75 -11.93
N ALA A 160 -19.19 -12.49 -11.21
CA ALA A 160 -18.14 -11.60 -11.67
C ALA A 160 -17.31 -12.23 -12.78
N LYS A 161 -17.12 -13.55 -12.73
CA LYS A 161 -16.46 -14.35 -13.76
C LYS A 161 -17.31 -14.42 -15.04
N GLU A 162 -18.63 -14.60 -14.91
CA GLU A 162 -19.57 -14.60 -16.02
C GLU A 162 -19.66 -13.24 -16.71
N LEU A 163 -19.71 -12.13 -15.96
CA LEU A 163 -19.72 -10.78 -16.51
C LEU A 163 -18.45 -10.46 -17.30
N LEU A 164 -17.29 -10.88 -16.83
CA LEU A 164 -16.02 -10.67 -17.54
C LEU A 164 -15.98 -11.51 -18.84
N ALA A 165 -16.53 -12.74 -18.82
CA ALA A 165 -16.61 -13.59 -20.00
C ALA A 165 -17.56 -13.07 -21.09
N LEU A 166 -18.52 -12.20 -20.73
CA LEU A 166 -19.43 -11.53 -21.67
C LEU A 166 -18.85 -10.25 -22.28
N LEU A 167 -17.76 -9.72 -21.72
CA LEU A 167 -17.11 -8.47 -22.15
C LEU A 167 -15.92 -8.68 -23.10
N ILE A 168 -15.56 -9.94 -23.37
CA ILE A 168 -14.44 -10.36 -24.23
C ILE A 168 -15.00 -11.11 -25.46
#